data_3516acaf3099dad636eb86d6202c8334
#
_entry.id   3516acaf3099dad636eb86d6202c8334
#
_cell.length_a   1.000
_cell.length_b   1.000
_cell.length_c   1.000
_cell.angle_alpha   90.00
_cell.angle_beta   90.00
_cell.angle_gamma   90.00
#
_symmetry.space_group_name_H-M   'P 1'
#
loop_
_entity.id
_entity.type
_entity.pdbx_description
1 polymer ?
#
loop_
_entity_poly.entity_id
_entity_poly.type
_entity_poly.pdbx_seq_one_letter_code
_entity_poly.pdbx_strand_id
1 'polypeptide(L)'
;MPAPAPAPAPAPGAPAPAPGAPAPAPAPAPGAPVPAPPVDPNAPAPAPAPVDPNAPAPAPAPEPGRVDNAAGGFSYVVPGGWKVSDATQLSYGQALLTKLPPEGTPEPPNDTSVLLGRLDLKLFAGAEADNAKAAVRLASDMGEFFMPFPGTRVNQETVPLDANGLSGVASYYEVKFTDTNKPNGQIWAGVVGAPPAPGTPRGQRAPERWFVVWLGSASHPVDKAAAATLANSIRPWTPPASAAPDPNAPPPPADPAHPGVGVPVPVTNAPPEMQPPA
;
A
#
# COMPACT_ATOMS: atom_id res chain seq x y z
N MET A 1 -15.69 48.59 -39.84
CA MET A 1 -14.35 48.30 -39.35
C MET A 1 -13.64 49.58 -39.08
N PRO A 2 -13.45 50.06 -37.84
CA PRO A 2 -12.54 51.16 -37.53
C PRO A 2 -11.13 50.66 -37.30
N ALA A 3 -10.14 51.38 -37.77
CA ALA A 3 -8.74 51.09 -37.71
C ALA A 3 -8.12 51.30 -36.29
N PRO A 4 -7.08 50.54 -35.94
CA PRO A 4 -6.41 50.69 -34.63
C PRO A 4 -5.60 51.99 -34.55
N ALA A 5 -5.59 52.58 -33.35
CA ALA A 5 -4.87 53.81 -33.02
C ALA A 5 -3.35 53.55 -32.90
N PRO A 6 -2.48 54.55 -33.22
CA PRO A 6 -1.05 54.39 -33.17
C PRO A 6 -0.50 54.48 -31.74
N ALA A 7 0.61 53.77 -31.51
CA ALA A 7 1.36 53.72 -30.26
C ALA A 7 2.07 55.07 -29.93
N PRO A 8 2.20 55.40 -28.63
CA PRO A 8 2.91 56.62 -28.24
C PRO A 8 4.43 56.47 -28.37
N ALA A 9 5.08 57.63 -28.75
CA ALA A 9 6.50 57.74 -28.94
C ALA A 9 7.33 57.70 -27.62
N PRO A 10 8.59 57.25 -27.63
CA PRO A 10 9.44 57.24 -26.45
C PRO A 10 9.95 58.62 -26.07
N ALA A 11 10.04 58.87 -24.76
CA ALA A 11 10.58 60.09 -24.17
C ALA A 11 12.11 60.16 -24.28
N PRO A 12 12.70 61.33 -24.40
CA PRO A 12 14.15 61.50 -24.57
C PRO A 12 14.94 61.53 -23.25
N GLY A 13 16.06 60.82 -23.25
CA GLY A 13 17.29 61.17 -22.59
C GLY A 13 17.41 61.14 -21.07
N ALA A 14 17.86 59.99 -20.52
CA ALA A 14 18.61 60.01 -19.26
C ALA A 14 20.12 59.83 -19.55
N PRO A 15 21.01 60.50 -18.81
CA PRO A 15 22.47 60.50 -19.07
C PRO A 15 23.09 59.17 -18.61
N ALA A 16 24.14 58.75 -19.34
CA ALA A 16 24.89 57.52 -19.06
C ALA A 16 25.66 57.63 -17.73
N PRO A 17 25.76 56.56 -16.94
CA PRO A 17 26.61 56.52 -15.75
C PRO A 17 28.08 56.34 -16.12
N ALA A 18 28.96 57.02 -15.36
CA ALA A 18 30.42 57.05 -15.51
C ALA A 18 31.04 55.67 -15.24
N PRO A 19 32.17 55.30 -15.88
CA PRO A 19 32.86 54.02 -15.62
C PRO A 19 33.73 54.13 -14.35
N GLY A 20 33.58 53.15 -13.44
CA GLY A 20 34.59 52.98 -12.42
C GLY A 20 34.11 52.88 -10.97
N ALA A 21 33.46 51.78 -10.61
CA ALA A 21 33.57 51.18 -9.27
C ALA A 21 33.17 49.71 -9.36
N PRO A 22 33.94 48.75 -8.83
CA PRO A 22 33.51 47.36 -8.77
C PRO A 22 32.37 47.22 -7.76
N ALA A 23 31.31 46.53 -8.19
CA ALA A 23 30.18 46.23 -7.34
C ALA A 23 30.60 45.32 -6.17
N PRO A 24 30.10 45.57 -4.94
CA PRO A 24 30.32 44.63 -3.84
C PRO A 24 29.67 43.26 -4.14
N ALA A 25 30.40 42.18 -3.83
CA ALA A 25 29.94 40.84 -4.00
C ALA A 25 28.66 40.60 -3.19
N PRO A 26 27.64 39.86 -3.72
CA PRO A 26 26.45 39.53 -2.96
C PRO A 26 26.81 38.63 -1.77
N ALA A 27 26.22 38.93 -0.63
CA ALA A 27 26.34 38.10 0.57
C ALA A 27 25.86 36.65 0.29
N PRO A 28 26.51 35.61 0.81
CA PRO A 28 26.08 34.23 0.62
C PRO A 28 24.74 34.02 1.26
N ALA A 29 23.82 33.39 0.52
CA ALA A 29 22.52 32.95 1.02
C ALA A 29 22.71 31.90 2.13
N PRO A 30 21.95 31.94 3.21
CA PRO A 30 22.02 30.92 4.26
C PRO A 30 21.50 29.60 3.70
N GLY A 31 22.35 28.56 3.69
CA GLY A 31 21.97 27.19 3.30
C GLY A 31 22.67 26.60 2.08
N ALA A 32 23.68 27.25 1.50
CA ALA A 32 24.47 26.59 0.47
C ALA A 32 25.40 25.53 1.09
N PRO A 33 25.45 24.29 0.54
CA PRO A 33 26.39 23.30 1.00
C PRO A 33 27.83 23.77 0.74
N VAL A 34 28.67 23.69 1.76
CA VAL A 34 30.09 24.00 1.68
C VAL A 34 30.70 23.04 0.65
N PRO A 35 31.51 23.53 -0.34
CA PRO A 35 32.19 22.64 -1.26
C PRO A 35 33.12 21.70 -0.48
N ALA A 36 33.02 20.42 -0.76
CA ALA A 36 33.87 19.40 -0.15
C ALA A 36 35.35 19.68 -0.53
N PRO A 37 36.31 19.47 0.38
CA PRO A 37 37.74 19.62 0.07
C PRO A 37 38.12 18.64 -1.05
N PRO A 38 39.10 18.98 -1.90
CA PRO A 38 39.55 18.11 -2.99
C PRO A 38 40.05 16.80 -2.40
N VAL A 39 39.46 15.69 -2.88
CA VAL A 39 39.90 14.32 -2.54
C VAL A 39 41.23 14.05 -3.25
N ASP A 40 42.25 13.69 -2.48
CA ASP A 40 43.53 13.24 -3.00
C ASP A 40 43.31 11.87 -3.68
N PRO A 41 43.58 11.75 -5.00
CA PRO A 41 43.35 10.50 -5.73
C PRO A 41 44.26 9.33 -5.26
N ASN A 42 45.20 9.60 -4.39
CA ASN A 42 46.16 8.62 -3.89
C ASN A 42 45.97 8.29 -2.39
N ALA A 43 44.91 8.82 -1.77
CA ALA A 43 44.59 8.47 -0.40
C ALA A 43 44.09 7.02 -0.32
N PRO A 44 44.61 6.17 0.57
CA PRO A 44 44.06 4.81 0.76
C PRO A 44 42.60 4.92 1.20
N ALA A 45 41.75 4.09 0.57
CA ALA A 45 40.33 4.02 0.92
C ALA A 45 40.19 3.76 2.43
N PRO A 46 39.31 4.49 3.14
CA PRO A 46 39.06 4.24 4.55
C PRO A 46 38.65 2.78 4.75
N ALA A 47 39.29 2.11 5.69
CA ALA A 47 38.98 0.75 6.03
C ALA A 47 37.49 0.63 6.40
N PRO A 48 36.77 -0.43 5.94
CA PRO A 48 35.38 -0.63 6.32
C PRO A 48 35.29 -0.68 7.86
N ALA A 49 34.35 0.07 8.42
CA ALA A 49 34.09 0.07 9.84
C ALA A 49 33.79 -1.37 10.30
N PRO A 50 34.27 -1.78 11.51
CA PRO A 50 33.95 -3.09 12.04
C PRO A 50 32.44 -3.25 12.15
N VAL A 51 31.88 -4.23 11.42
CA VAL A 51 30.48 -4.63 11.53
C VAL A 51 30.31 -5.33 12.87
N ASP A 52 29.46 -4.78 13.72
CA ASP A 52 29.03 -5.42 14.96
C ASP A 52 28.28 -6.72 14.57
N PRO A 53 28.77 -7.92 14.94
CA PRO A 53 28.09 -9.16 14.59
C PRO A 53 26.71 -9.32 15.26
N ASN A 54 26.37 -8.43 16.19
CA ASN A 54 25.09 -8.41 16.90
C ASN A 54 24.17 -7.26 16.44
N ALA A 55 24.60 -6.47 15.47
CA ALA A 55 23.74 -5.44 14.90
C ALA A 55 22.58 -6.09 14.13
N PRO A 56 21.33 -5.67 14.34
CA PRO A 56 20.21 -6.15 13.54
C PRO A 56 20.50 -5.86 12.07
N ALA A 57 20.30 -6.86 11.21
CA ALA A 57 20.48 -6.70 9.77
C ALA A 57 19.73 -5.46 9.28
N PRO A 58 20.32 -4.64 8.40
CA PRO A 58 19.63 -3.50 7.83
C PRO A 58 18.30 -3.96 7.26
N ALA A 59 17.22 -3.25 7.58
CA ALA A 59 15.91 -3.54 7.00
C ALA A 59 16.05 -3.52 5.45
N PRO A 60 15.50 -4.51 4.74
CA PRO A 60 15.56 -4.53 3.29
C PRO A 60 15.01 -3.21 2.73
N ALA A 61 15.71 -2.66 1.72
CA ALA A 61 15.29 -1.43 1.08
C ALA A 61 13.83 -1.57 0.58
N PRO A 62 13.00 -0.53 0.74
CA PRO A 62 11.62 -0.59 0.32
C PRO A 62 11.53 -0.87 -1.19
N GLU A 63 10.80 -1.91 -1.57
CA GLU A 63 10.57 -2.25 -2.98
C GLU A 63 9.76 -1.12 -3.64
N PRO A 64 10.16 -0.64 -4.82
CA PRO A 64 9.39 0.38 -5.54
C PRO A 64 7.93 -0.04 -5.75
N GLY A 65 6.99 0.86 -5.47
CA GLY A 65 5.56 0.59 -5.64
C GLY A 65 4.93 -0.30 -4.54
N ARG A 66 5.67 -0.68 -3.49
CA ARG A 66 5.10 -1.41 -2.35
C ARG A 66 4.26 -0.48 -1.50
N VAL A 67 3.06 -0.97 -1.15
CA VAL A 67 2.08 -0.28 -0.33
C VAL A 67 1.75 -1.15 0.88
N ASP A 68 1.74 -0.53 2.05
CA ASP A 68 1.34 -1.16 3.30
C ASP A 68 -0.16 -0.95 3.54
N ASN A 69 -0.88 -2.04 3.85
CA ASN A 69 -2.28 -2.00 4.21
C ASN A 69 -2.46 -2.47 5.65
N ALA A 70 -2.48 -1.50 6.56
CA ALA A 70 -2.60 -1.76 7.99
C ALA A 70 -3.94 -2.44 8.36
N ALA A 71 -5.03 -2.09 7.67
CA ALA A 71 -6.36 -2.63 7.92
C ALA A 71 -6.45 -4.13 7.60
N GLY A 72 -5.72 -4.58 6.57
CA GLY A 72 -5.65 -5.99 6.16
C GLY A 72 -4.47 -6.75 6.75
N GLY A 73 -3.51 -6.07 7.37
CA GLY A 73 -2.28 -6.67 7.91
C GLY A 73 -1.37 -7.24 6.82
N PHE A 74 -1.29 -6.60 5.67
CA PHE A 74 -0.46 -7.04 4.54
C PHE A 74 0.14 -5.86 3.79
N SER A 75 1.18 -6.15 3.01
CA SER A 75 1.73 -5.24 2.01
C SER A 75 1.77 -5.91 0.65
N TYR A 76 1.78 -5.12 -0.41
CA TYR A 76 1.77 -5.59 -1.80
C TYR A 76 2.42 -4.57 -2.73
N VAL A 77 2.80 -5.00 -3.94
CA VAL A 77 3.36 -4.12 -4.97
C VAL A 77 2.27 -3.78 -5.97
N VAL A 78 2.02 -2.49 -6.20
CA VAL A 78 1.02 -2.02 -7.17
C VAL A 78 1.50 -2.29 -8.58
N PRO A 79 0.72 -2.98 -9.43
CA PRO A 79 1.10 -3.24 -10.82
C PRO A 79 1.21 -1.95 -11.64
N GLY A 80 2.10 -1.96 -12.65
CA GLY A 80 2.19 -0.84 -13.61
C GLY A 80 0.85 -0.55 -14.26
N GLY A 81 0.49 0.74 -14.42
CA GLY A 81 -0.78 1.17 -14.99
C GLY A 81 -1.97 1.13 -14.03
N TRP A 82 -1.73 0.87 -12.73
CA TRP A 82 -2.76 0.85 -11.69
C TRP A 82 -2.42 1.86 -10.58
N LYS A 83 -3.44 2.29 -9.84
CA LYS A 83 -3.30 3.14 -8.65
C LYS A 83 -4.17 2.61 -7.51
N VAL A 84 -3.74 2.88 -6.30
CA VAL A 84 -4.56 2.66 -5.10
C VAL A 84 -5.71 3.67 -5.09
N SER A 85 -6.91 3.19 -4.82
CA SER A 85 -8.13 3.99 -4.76
C SER A 85 -8.81 3.82 -3.41
N ASP A 86 -9.81 4.66 -3.14
CA ASP A 86 -10.57 4.60 -1.91
C ASP A 86 -11.30 3.26 -1.78
N ALA A 87 -11.05 2.58 -0.67
CA ALA A 87 -11.62 1.27 -0.34
C ALA A 87 -12.73 1.34 0.72
N THR A 88 -13.12 2.53 1.18
CA THR A 88 -14.08 2.70 2.29
C THR A 88 -15.47 2.19 1.96
N GLN A 89 -15.84 2.12 0.68
CA GLN A 89 -17.12 1.64 0.20
C GLN A 89 -17.11 0.16 -0.21
N LEU A 90 -15.99 -0.54 -0.02
CA LEU A 90 -15.93 -1.96 -0.37
C LEU A 90 -16.71 -2.80 0.63
N SER A 91 -17.60 -3.65 0.12
CA SER A 91 -18.25 -4.69 0.92
C SER A 91 -17.26 -5.78 1.35
N TYR A 92 -16.26 -6.05 0.51
CA TYR A 92 -15.25 -7.08 0.70
C TYR A 92 -13.86 -6.56 0.31
N GLY A 93 -12.88 -6.79 1.19
CA GLY A 93 -11.50 -6.36 0.98
C GLY A 93 -11.13 -5.09 1.74
N GLN A 94 -9.85 -4.78 1.74
CA GLN A 94 -9.26 -3.62 2.42
C GLN A 94 -8.45 -2.73 1.47
N ALA A 95 -8.29 -3.14 0.21
CA ALA A 95 -7.63 -2.33 -0.81
C ALA A 95 -8.36 -2.46 -2.15
N LEU A 96 -8.45 -1.35 -2.87
CA LEU A 96 -8.99 -1.25 -4.22
C LEU A 96 -7.92 -0.65 -5.12
N LEU A 97 -7.67 -1.31 -6.26
CA LEU A 97 -6.88 -0.73 -7.33
C LEU A 97 -7.78 -0.44 -8.53
N THR A 98 -7.63 0.74 -9.09
CA THR A 98 -8.27 1.15 -10.35
C THR A 98 -7.21 1.34 -11.42
N LYS A 99 -7.55 0.99 -12.64
CA LYS A 99 -6.66 1.18 -13.78
C LYS A 99 -6.49 2.67 -14.06
N LEU A 100 -5.29 3.09 -14.39
CA LEU A 100 -5.06 4.46 -14.82
C LEU A 100 -5.79 4.71 -16.14
N PRO A 101 -6.34 5.92 -16.34
CA PRO A 101 -6.97 6.24 -17.61
C PRO A 101 -5.97 6.16 -18.75
N PRO A 102 -6.36 5.67 -19.93
CA PRO A 102 -5.52 5.74 -21.12
C PRO A 102 -5.15 7.20 -21.45
N GLU A 103 -4.00 7.37 -22.10
CA GLU A 103 -3.56 8.69 -22.52
C GLU A 103 -4.64 9.40 -23.37
N GLY A 104 -4.96 10.64 -23.00
CA GLY A 104 -6.00 11.43 -23.67
C GLY A 104 -7.45 11.17 -23.22
N THR A 105 -7.69 10.25 -22.28
CA THR A 105 -9.01 10.04 -21.69
C THR A 105 -9.06 10.55 -20.25
N PRO A 106 -10.12 11.29 -19.84
CA PRO A 106 -10.20 11.83 -18.48
C PRO A 106 -10.57 10.79 -17.42
N GLU A 107 -11.24 9.70 -17.81
CA GLU A 107 -11.81 8.73 -16.89
C GLU A 107 -11.15 7.35 -17.02
N PRO A 108 -10.93 6.66 -15.88
CA PRO A 108 -10.45 5.30 -15.90
C PRO A 108 -11.53 4.33 -16.42
N PRO A 109 -11.14 3.17 -16.98
CA PRO A 109 -12.09 2.11 -17.29
C PRO A 109 -12.88 1.69 -16.06
N ASN A 110 -14.17 1.48 -16.20
CA ASN A 110 -15.08 1.08 -15.12
C ASN A 110 -15.42 -0.42 -15.11
N ASP A 111 -14.94 -1.16 -16.10
CA ASP A 111 -15.19 -2.59 -16.30
C ASP A 111 -13.98 -3.47 -15.86
N THR A 112 -13.01 -2.86 -15.21
CA THR A 112 -11.85 -3.56 -14.64
C THR A 112 -11.45 -2.94 -13.30
N SER A 113 -11.18 -3.79 -12.32
CA SER A 113 -10.74 -3.38 -10.98
C SER A 113 -10.04 -4.53 -10.27
N VAL A 114 -9.26 -4.20 -9.23
CA VAL A 114 -8.60 -5.20 -8.39
C VAL A 114 -8.94 -4.93 -6.93
N LEU A 115 -9.43 -5.95 -6.25
CA LEU A 115 -9.70 -5.93 -4.82
C LEU A 115 -8.70 -6.82 -4.11
N LEU A 116 -8.17 -6.35 -2.98
CA LEU A 116 -7.30 -7.14 -2.12
C LEU A 116 -7.80 -7.07 -0.70
N GLY A 117 -7.53 -8.12 0.05
CA GLY A 117 -7.92 -8.13 1.45
C GLY A 117 -7.52 -9.39 2.18
N ARG A 118 -7.81 -9.37 3.47
CA ARG A 118 -7.68 -10.55 4.31
C ARG A 118 -8.81 -11.53 4.02
N LEU A 119 -8.47 -12.79 3.80
CA LEU A 119 -9.46 -13.85 3.64
C LEU A 119 -9.93 -14.29 5.02
N ASP A 120 -10.99 -13.68 5.49
CA ASP A 120 -11.64 -13.99 6.75
C ASP A 120 -12.97 -14.75 6.57
N LEU A 121 -13.64 -15.07 7.67
CA LEU A 121 -14.90 -15.80 7.66
C LEU A 121 -16.11 -15.00 7.15
N LYS A 122 -15.94 -13.72 6.81
CA LYS A 122 -16.97 -12.93 6.12
C LYS A 122 -17.18 -13.40 4.68
N LEU A 123 -16.15 -14.05 4.13
CA LEU A 123 -16.21 -14.69 2.83
C LEU A 123 -16.33 -16.20 3.02
N PHE A 124 -17.26 -16.86 2.33
CA PHE A 124 -17.40 -18.33 2.39
C PHE A 124 -16.08 -19.04 2.04
N ALA A 125 -15.32 -18.48 1.11
CA ALA A 125 -13.98 -18.96 0.77
C ALA A 125 -13.02 -19.02 1.98
N GLY A 126 -13.21 -18.17 2.99
CA GLY A 126 -12.41 -18.16 4.21
C GLY A 126 -12.58 -19.42 5.06
N ALA A 127 -13.70 -20.13 4.91
CA ALA A 127 -13.98 -21.39 5.62
C ALA A 127 -13.38 -22.63 4.92
N GLU A 128 -12.89 -22.48 3.67
CA GLU A 128 -12.33 -23.60 2.91
C GLU A 128 -11.00 -24.08 3.51
N ALA A 129 -10.85 -25.41 3.55
CA ALA A 129 -9.72 -26.06 4.20
C ALA A 129 -8.39 -25.93 3.43
N ASP A 130 -8.45 -25.66 2.13
CA ASP A 130 -7.28 -25.51 1.27
C ASP A 130 -7.40 -24.30 0.35
N ASN A 131 -6.24 -23.82 -0.16
CA ASN A 131 -6.19 -22.63 -1.00
C ASN A 131 -6.80 -22.86 -2.38
N ALA A 132 -6.81 -24.08 -2.91
CA ALA A 132 -7.40 -24.37 -4.21
C ALA A 132 -8.93 -24.23 -4.15
N LYS A 133 -9.57 -24.85 -3.15
CA LYS A 133 -11.01 -24.70 -2.92
C LYS A 133 -11.37 -23.26 -2.59
N ALA A 134 -10.54 -22.59 -1.75
CA ALA A 134 -10.76 -21.21 -1.41
C ALA A 134 -10.72 -20.28 -2.64
N ALA A 135 -9.75 -20.46 -3.54
CA ALA A 135 -9.64 -19.67 -4.76
C ALA A 135 -10.83 -19.90 -5.71
N VAL A 136 -11.23 -21.15 -5.93
CA VAL A 136 -12.39 -21.48 -6.77
C VAL A 136 -13.68 -20.92 -6.17
N ARG A 137 -13.86 -21.05 -4.86
CA ARG A 137 -15.03 -20.53 -4.16
C ARG A 137 -15.07 -19.01 -4.23
N LEU A 138 -13.94 -18.35 -3.97
CA LEU A 138 -13.81 -16.89 -4.05
C LEU A 138 -14.12 -16.37 -5.45
N ALA A 139 -13.58 -17.01 -6.49
CA ALA A 139 -13.86 -16.65 -7.87
C ALA A 139 -15.37 -16.76 -8.17
N SER A 140 -16.02 -17.84 -7.69
CA SER A 140 -17.46 -18.06 -7.89
C SER A 140 -18.29 -16.99 -7.19
N ASP A 141 -18.07 -16.77 -5.88
CA ASP A 141 -18.86 -15.85 -5.06
C ASP A 141 -18.70 -14.40 -5.57
N MET A 142 -17.47 -13.97 -5.86
CA MET A 142 -17.20 -12.65 -6.38
C MET A 142 -17.68 -12.47 -7.83
N GLY A 143 -17.57 -13.52 -8.63
CA GLY A 143 -18.12 -13.50 -10.00
C GLY A 143 -19.63 -13.32 -10.00
N GLU A 144 -20.36 -14.01 -9.15
CA GLU A 144 -21.81 -13.84 -9.00
C GLU A 144 -22.18 -12.46 -8.45
N PHE A 145 -21.38 -11.91 -7.55
CA PHE A 145 -21.61 -10.59 -6.99
C PHE A 145 -21.38 -9.45 -8.01
N PHE A 146 -20.26 -9.49 -8.75
CA PHE A 146 -19.89 -8.43 -9.68
C PHE A 146 -20.42 -8.61 -11.10
N MET A 147 -20.76 -9.83 -11.49
CA MET A 147 -21.27 -10.18 -12.80
C MET A 147 -22.62 -10.92 -12.71
N PRO A 148 -23.67 -10.31 -12.10
CA PRO A 148 -24.93 -10.97 -11.79
C PRO A 148 -25.84 -11.15 -13.02
N PHE A 149 -25.26 -11.50 -14.16
CA PHE A 149 -25.99 -11.69 -15.41
C PHE A 149 -25.92 -13.14 -15.86
N PRO A 150 -27.02 -13.66 -16.49
CA PRO A 150 -27.02 -15.02 -17.03
C PRO A 150 -25.91 -15.22 -18.06
N GLY A 151 -25.20 -16.32 -17.94
CA GLY A 151 -24.10 -16.66 -18.84
C GLY A 151 -23.54 -18.05 -18.59
N THR A 152 -22.56 -18.42 -19.41
CA THR A 152 -21.84 -19.70 -19.32
C THR A 152 -20.39 -19.44 -18.95
N ARG A 153 -19.88 -20.14 -17.94
CA ARG A 153 -18.46 -20.11 -17.58
C ARG A 153 -17.66 -20.92 -18.58
N VAL A 154 -16.59 -20.32 -19.10
CA VAL A 154 -15.65 -20.92 -20.05
C VAL A 154 -14.21 -20.61 -19.61
N ASN A 155 -13.23 -21.24 -20.23
CA ASN A 155 -11.80 -21.00 -20.03
C ASN A 155 -11.38 -21.07 -18.55
N GLN A 156 -11.91 -22.05 -17.82
CA GLN A 156 -11.61 -22.23 -16.41
C GLN A 156 -10.19 -22.78 -16.25
N GLU A 157 -9.42 -22.15 -15.37
CA GLU A 157 -8.08 -22.63 -15.04
C GLU A 157 -7.77 -22.38 -13.57
N THR A 158 -6.82 -23.17 -13.05
CA THR A 158 -6.30 -23.02 -11.69
C THR A 158 -4.78 -23.11 -11.75
N VAL A 159 -4.09 -22.14 -11.11
CA VAL A 159 -2.63 -22.07 -11.13
C VAL A 159 -2.07 -21.93 -9.70
N PRO A 160 -0.92 -22.55 -9.40
CA PRO A 160 -0.24 -22.34 -8.12
C PRO A 160 0.34 -20.92 -8.04
N LEU A 161 0.44 -20.41 -6.81
CA LEU A 161 1.09 -19.15 -6.46
C LEU A 161 2.14 -19.40 -5.38
N ASP A 162 3.18 -18.57 -5.36
CA ASP A 162 4.18 -18.51 -4.31
C ASP A 162 4.49 -17.05 -3.95
N ALA A 163 4.00 -16.62 -2.81
CA ALA A 163 4.24 -15.29 -2.28
C ALA A 163 5.39 -15.31 -1.25
N ASN A 164 6.64 -15.44 -1.72
CA ASN A 164 7.84 -15.57 -0.88
C ASN A 164 7.76 -16.72 0.14
N GLY A 165 7.42 -17.90 -0.32
CA GLY A 165 7.28 -19.09 0.54
C GLY A 165 5.88 -19.23 1.17
N LEU A 166 4.99 -18.25 1.01
CA LEU A 166 3.59 -18.43 1.31
C LEU A 166 2.91 -19.10 0.12
N SER A 167 2.53 -20.36 0.28
CA SER A 167 1.83 -21.10 -0.76
C SER A 167 0.47 -20.46 -1.08
N GLY A 168 0.09 -20.50 -2.33
CA GLY A 168 -1.19 -19.98 -2.77
C GLY A 168 -1.71 -20.68 -4.02
N VAL A 169 -2.94 -20.36 -4.40
CA VAL A 169 -3.60 -20.84 -5.61
C VAL A 169 -4.47 -19.74 -6.17
N ALA A 170 -4.52 -19.63 -7.49
CA ALA A 170 -5.46 -18.77 -8.18
C ALA A 170 -6.42 -19.59 -9.05
N SER A 171 -7.63 -19.09 -9.19
CA SER A 171 -8.66 -19.58 -10.09
C SER A 171 -9.08 -18.47 -11.04
N TYR A 172 -9.25 -18.82 -12.30
CA TYR A 172 -9.70 -17.92 -13.36
C TYR A 172 -10.85 -18.55 -14.14
N TYR A 173 -11.78 -17.73 -14.59
CA TYR A 173 -12.74 -18.09 -15.64
C TYR A 173 -13.26 -16.84 -16.36
N GLU A 174 -13.88 -17.09 -17.51
CA GLU A 174 -14.63 -16.09 -18.26
C GLU A 174 -16.12 -16.43 -18.23
N VAL A 175 -16.96 -15.40 -18.30
CA VAL A 175 -18.42 -15.55 -18.47
C VAL A 175 -18.80 -15.04 -19.86
N LYS A 176 -19.33 -15.93 -20.68
CA LYS A 176 -20.06 -15.56 -21.89
C LYS A 176 -21.50 -15.26 -21.51
N PHE A 177 -21.87 -13.99 -21.49
CA PHE A 177 -23.24 -13.60 -21.17
C PHE A 177 -24.22 -14.03 -22.24
N THR A 178 -25.45 -14.36 -21.83
CA THR A 178 -26.56 -14.63 -22.76
C THR A 178 -26.90 -13.40 -23.60
N ASP A 179 -26.76 -12.21 -23.01
CA ASP A 179 -26.87 -10.94 -23.74
C ASP A 179 -25.56 -10.69 -24.48
N THR A 180 -25.58 -10.88 -25.78
CA THR A 180 -24.43 -10.71 -26.69
C THR A 180 -23.96 -9.27 -26.85
N ASN A 181 -24.75 -8.27 -26.40
CA ASN A 181 -24.32 -6.87 -26.38
C ASN A 181 -23.35 -6.57 -25.19
N LYS A 182 -23.29 -7.46 -24.22
CA LYS A 182 -22.34 -7.34 -23.12
C LYS A 182 -21.01 -7.99 -23.48
N PRO A 183 -19.87 -7.30 -23.28
CA PRO A 183 -18.58 -7.94 -23.41
C PRO A 183 -18.45 -9.07 -22.38
N ASN A 184 -17.80 -10.18 -22.75
CA ASN A 184 -17.54 -11.28 -21.81
C ASN A 184 -16.88 -10.74 -20.54
N GLY A 185 -17.37 -11.19 -19.40
CA GLY A 185 -16.76 -10.88 -18.12
C GLY A 185 -15.59 -11.82 -17.81
N GLN A 186 -14.62 -11.37 -17.05
CA GLN A 186 -13.47 -12.14 -16.64
C GLN A 186 -13.22 -11.94 -15.15
N ILE A 187 -12.84 -13.01 -14.47
CA ILE A 187 -12.43 -12.95 -13.08
C ILE A 187 -11.21 -13.86 -12.85
N TRP A 188 -10.26 -13.32 -12.12
CA TRP A 188 -9.14 -14.05 -11.55
C TRP A 188 -9.15 -13.82 -10.04
N ALA A 189 -9.13 -14.90 -9.27
CA ALA A 189 -9.13 -14.84 -7.82
C ALA A 189 -7.97 -15.67 -7.26
N GLY A 190 -7.02 -15.02 -6.61
CA GLY A 190 -5.88 -15.65 -5.95
C GLY A 190 -6.04 -15.64 -4.43
N VAL A 191 -5.62 -16.72 -3.79
CA VAL A 191 -5.51 -16.85 -2.34
C VAL A 191 -4.10 -17.25 -1.99
N VAL A 192 -3.47 -16.52 -1.08
CA VAL A 192 -2.10 -16.79 -0.59
C VAL A 192 -2.07 -16.84 0.94
N GLY A 193 -1.20 -17.67 1.50
CA GLY A 193 -1.04 -17.83 2.94
C GLY A 193 -1.34 -19.25 3.41
N ALA A 194 -1.15 -19.49 4.71
CA ALA A 194 -1.37 -20.82 5.29
C ALA A 194 -2.86 -21.11 5.44
N PRO A 195 -3.37 -22.22 4.93
CA PRO A 195 -4.74 -22.66 5.21
C PRO A 195 -4.90 -22.98 6.70
N PRO A 196 -6.13 -22.92 7.26
CA PRO A 196 -6.38 -23.33 8.64
C PRO A 196 -5.96 -24.79 8.85
N ALA A 197 -5.31 -25.07 9.98
CA ALA A 197 -4.95 -26.43 10.34
C ALA A 197 -6.22 -27.29 10.51
N PRO A 198 -6.20 -28.57 10.12
CA PRO A 198 -7.32 -29.46 10.33
C PRO A 198 -7.75 -29.47 11.80
N GLY A 199 -9.04 -29.32 12.06
CA GLY A 199 -9.57 -29.32 13.43
C GLY A 199 -9.45 -28.00 14.20
N THR A 200 -8.97 -26.91 13.58
CA THR A 200 -8.96 -25.58 14.21
C THR A 200 -10.39 -25.16 14.57
N PRO A 201 -10.70 -24.93 15.88
CA PRO A 201 -12.03 -24.51 16.28
C PRO A 201 -12.43 -23.19 15.63
N ARG A 202 -13.69 -23.05 15.24
CA ARG A 202 -14.25 -21.78 14.81
C ARG A 202 -14.11 -20.77 15.94
N GLY A 203 -13.38 -19.67 15.70
CA GLY A 203 -13.12 -18.62 16.70
C GLY A 203 -11.66 -18.57 17.18
N GLN A 204 -10.83 -19.58 16.93
CA GLN A 204 -9.39 -19.40 17.04
C GLN A 204 -8.91 -18.50 15.87
N ARG A 205 -7.87 -17.69 16.13
CA ARG A 205 -7.27 -16.81 15.12
C ARG A 205 -6.93 -17.67 13.89
N ALA A 206 -7.67 -17.46 12.81
CA ALA A 206 -7.38 -18.12 11.55
C ALA A 206 -5.97 -17.76 11.10
N PRO A 207 -5.21 -18.69 10.53
CA PRO A 207 -3.95 -18.39 9.91
C PRO A 207 -4.13 -17.25 8.91
N GLU A 208 -3.09 -16.45 8.75
CA GLU A 208 -3.17 -15.28 7.90
C GLU A 208 -3.20 -15.71 6.43
N ARG A 209 -4.33 -15.49 5.81
CA ARG A 209 -4.54 -15.67 4.37
C ARG A 209 -5.05 -14.36 3.78
N TRP A 210 -4.57 -14.04 2.60
CA TRP A 210 -4.99 -12.87 1.85
C TRP A 210 -5.50 -13.28 0.48
N PHE A 211 -6.32 -12.42 -0.09
CA PHE A 211 -6.86 -12.63 -1.42
C PHE A 211 -6.60 -11.45 -2.35
N VAL A 212 -6.58 -11.76 -3.62
CA VAL A 212 -6.64 -10.81 -4.74
C VAL A 212 -7.78 -11.25 -5.65
N VAL A 213 -8.69 -10.34 -5.97
CA VAL A 213 -9.71 -10.53 -7.00
C VAL A 213 -9.50 -9.49 -8.09
N TRP A 214 -9.22 -9.94 -9.28
CA TRP A 214 -9.08 -9.08 -10.45
C TRP A 214 -10.26 -9.32 -11.39
N LEU A 215 -11.06 -8.27 -11.57
CA LEU A 215 -12.20 -8.22 -12.47
C LEU A 215 -11.79 -7.58 -13.78
N GLY A 216 -12.30 -8.09 -14.87
CA GLY A 216 -12.08 -7.54 -16.21
C GLY A 216 -13.21 -7.92 -17.15
N SER A 217 -13.10 -7.42 -18.36
CA SER A 217 -14.00 -7.74 -19.46
C SER A 217 -13.20 -8.09 -20.71
N ALA A 218 -13.90 -8.46 -21.79
CA ALA A 218 -13.25 -8.61 -23.10
C ALA A 218 -12.64 -7.29 -23.61
N SER A 219 -13.17 -6.13 -23.17
CA SER A 219 -12.62 -4.81 -23.54
C SER A 219 -11.38 -4.43 -22.73
N HIS A 220 -11.34 -4.82 -21.46
CA HIS A 220 -10.21 -4.64 -20.55
C HIS A 220 -9.89 -5.97 -19.86
N PRO A 221 -9.21 -6.88 -20.57
CA PRO A 221 -9.00 -8.24 -20.09
C PRO A 221 -8.10 -8.28 -18.86
N VAL A 222 -8.31 -9.33 -18.06
CA VAL A 222 -7.44 -9.64 -16.93
C VAL A 222 -6.07 -10.03 -17.45
N ASP A 223 -5.04 -9.29 -17.03
CA ASP A 223 -3.65 -9.69 -17.19
C ASP A 223 -3.30 -10.72 -16.11
N LYS A 224 -3.38 -12.00 -16.47
CA LYS A 224 -3.13 -13.11 -15.54
C LYS A 224 -1.71 -13.13 -15.01
N ALA A 225 -0.73 -12.67 -15.78
CA ALA A 225 0.67 -12.60 -15.35
C ALA A 225 0.88 -11.48 -14.32
N ALA A 226 0.31 -10.29 -14.58
CA ALA A 226 0.33 -9.19 -13.63
C ALA A 226 -0.46 -9.52 -12.36
N ALA A 227 -1.60 -10.24 -12.47
CA ALA A 227 -2.39 -10.69 -11.33
C ALA A 227 -1.63 -11.68 -10.44
N ALA A 228 -0.93 -12.64 -11.05
CA ALA A 228 -0.06 -13.57 -10.33
C ALA A 228 1.12 -12.84 -9.67
N THR A 229 1.76 -11.89 -10.37
CA THR A 229 2.84 -11.07 -9.82
C THR A 229 2.38 -10.26 -8.61
N LEU A 230 1.20 -9.63 -8.71
CA LEU A 230 0.59 -8.90 -7.59
C LEU A 230 0.34 -9.83 -6.40
N ALA A 231 -0.28 -10.99 -6.60
CA ALA A 231 -0.55 -11.95 -5.54
C ALA A 231 0.75 -12.47 -4.89
N ASN A 232 1.77 -12.76 -5.69
CA ASN A 232 3.08 -13.21 -5.24
C ASN A 232 3.87 -12.11 -4.50
N SER A 233 3.49 -10.84 -4.68
CA SER A 233 4.08 -9.73 -3.95
C SER A 233 3.52 -9.53 -2.54
N ILE A 234 2.43 -10.21 -2.19
CA ILE A 234 1.80 -10.08 -0.87
C ILE A 234 2.75 -10.60 0.22
N ARG A 235 2.84 -9.83 1.30
CA ARG A 235 3.57 -10.18 2.54
C ARG A 235 2.77 -9.78 3.76
N PRO A 236 2.87 -10.53 4.86
CA PRO A 236 2.38 -10.07 6.15
C PRO A 236 3.00 -8.72 6.49
N TRP A 237 2.20 -7.82 7.04
CA TRP A 237 2.66 -6.53 7.51
C TRP A 237 2.13 -6.28 8.91
N THR A 238 3.02 -5.88 9.79
CA THR A 238 2.69 -5.39 11.12
C THR A 238 3.23 -3.96 11.26
N PRO A 239 2.50 -3.06 11.94
CA PRO A 239 3.04 -1.75 12.25
C PRO A 239 4.41 -1.89 12.90
N PRO A 240 5.37 -1.03 12.56
CA PRO A 240 6.61 -0.96 13.32
C PRO A 240 6.26 -0.75 14.79
N ALA A 241 6.92 -1.50 15.69
CA ALA A 241 6.72 -1.32 17.11
C ALA A 241 6.92 0.16 17.42
N SER A 242 5.92 0.80 18.04
CA SER A 242 6.09 2.15 18.58
C SER A 242 7.36 2.12 19.42
N ALA A 243 8.33 2.99 19.10
CA ALA A 243 9.52 3.12 19.93
C ALA A 243 9.05 3.23 21.37
N ALA A 244 9.56 2.34 22.23
CA ALA A 244 9.25 2.41 23.64
C ALA A 244 9.53 3.86 24.09
N PRO A 245 8.65 4.49 24.89
CA PRO A 245 8.91 5.83 25.37
C PRO A 245 10.30 5.86 25.98
N ASP A 246 11.12 6.79 25.52
CA ASP A 246 12.46 6.97 26.09
C ASP A 246 12.30 7.19 27.61
N PRO A 247 12.84 6.30 28.47
CA PRO A 247 12.70 6.45 29.90
C PRO A 247 13.30 7.77 30.44
N ASN A 248 14.10 8.47 29.60
CA ASN A 248 14.68 9.79 29.89
C ASN A 248 13.97 10.93 29.16
N ALA A 249 12.91 10.65 28.38
CA ALA A 249 12.16 11.72 27.73
C ALA A 249 11.42 12.55 28.79
N PRO A 250 11.49 13.90 28.73
CA PRO A 250 10.70 14.73 29.61
C PRO A 250 9.21 14.41 29.40
N PRO A 251 8.40 14.37 30.48
CA PRO A 251 6.98 14.08 30.35
C PRO A 251 6.33 15.08 29.39
N PRO A 252 5.41 14.63 28.54
CA PRO A 252 4.71 15.52 27.64
C PRO A 252 4.00 16.62 28.44
N PRO A 253 3.96 17.86 27.94
CA PRO A 253 3.26 18.95 28.63
C PRO A 253 1.80 18.52 28.87
N ALA A 254 1.34 18.71 30.12
CA ALA A 254 -0.02 18.37 30.50
C ALA A 254 -1.01 19.10 29.60
N ASP A 255 -1.87 18.35 28.93
CA ASP A 255 -2.94 18.90 28.10
C ASP A 255 -3.94 19.58 29.04
N PRO A 256 -4.15 20.90 28.96
CA PRO A 256 -5.07 21.61 29.85
C PRO A 256 -6.53 21.16 29.70
N ALA A 257 -6.88 20.46 28.62
CA ALA A 257 -8.23 19.93 28.36
C ALA A 257 -8.49 18.56 29.01
N HIS A 258 -7.44 17.86 29.46
CA HIS A 258 -7.58 16.55 30.12
C HIS A 258 -6.68 16.50 31.36
N PRO A 259 -7.20 16.92 32.55
CA PRO A 259 -6.44 16.76 33.79
C PRO A 259 -6.18 15.27 34.02
N GLY A 260 -4.90 14.90 34.09
CA GLY A 260 -4.46 13.52 34.21
C GLY A 260 -5.13 12.82 35.38
N VAL A 261 -5.82 11.73 35.09
CA VAL A 261 -6.29 10.79 36.11
C VAL A 261 -5.03 10.22 36.77
N GLY A 262 -4.87 10.47 38.08
CA GLY A 262 -3.69 10.05 38.82
C GLY A 262 -3.42 8.57 38.63
N VAL A 263 -2.18 8.25 38.27
CA VAL A 263 -1.69 6.86 38.17
C VAL A 263 -1.82 6.23 39.56
N PRO A 264 -2.50 5.07 39.70
CA PRO A 264 -2.56 4.38 41.01
C PRO A 264 -1.16 4.05 41.46
N VAL A 265 -0.72 4.70 42.59
CA VAL A 265 0.57 4.35 43.23
C VAL A 265 0.33 3.05 44.00
N PRO A 266 1.13 2.00 43.80
CA PRO A 266 0.98 0.80 44.60
C PRO A 266 1.22 1.15 46.06
N VAL A 267 0.21 0.99 46.91
CA VAL A 267 0.29 1.24 48.34
C VAL A 267 0.97 0.03 48.98
N THR A 268 2.26 0.17 49.23
CA THR A 268 3.09 -0.90 49.82
C THR A 268 2.89 -1.09 51.31
N ASN A 269 2.14 -0.21 51.99
CA ASN A 269 1.85 -0.29 53.41
C ASN A 269 0.37 0.01 53.68
N ALA A 270 -0.52 -0.98 53.44
CA ALA A 270 -1.89 -0.90 53.92
C ALA A 270 -1.92 -1.15 55.45
N PRO A 271 -2.64 -0.36 56.24
CA PRO A 271 -2.83 -0.65 57.66
C PRO A 271 -3.46 -2.04 57.85
N PRO A 272 -3.12 -2.75 58.93
CA PRO A 272 -3.56 -4.14 59.19
C PRO A 272 -5.08 -4.30 59.29
N GLU A 273 -5.83 -3.25 59.40
CA GLU A 273 -7.31 -3.26 59.48
C GLU A 273 -8.02 -3.51 58.12
N MET A 274 -7.26 -3.52 57.02
CA MET A 274 -7.82 -3.76 55.67
C MET A 274 -7.53 -5.13 55.11
N GLN A 275 -7.06 -6.08 55.92
CA GLN A 275 -6.88 -7.47 55.47
C GLN A 275 -8.18 -8.24 55.66
N PRO A 276 -8.67 -8.98 54.64
CA PRO A 276 -9.81 -9.85 54.78
C PRO A 276 -9.51 -10.96 55.81
N PRO A 277 -10.47 -11.42 56.64
CA PRO A 277 -10.26 -12.50 57.57
C PRO A 277 -9.90 -13.79 56.86
N ALA A 278 -8.99 -14.57 57.45
CA ALA A 278 -8.47 -15.83 56.97
C ALA A 278 -9.54 -16.91 56.90
#